data_da118f21ce2b2593faf82440b2e5947c
#
_entry.id   da118f21ce2b2593faf82440b2e5947c
#
_cell.length_a   1.000
_cell.length_b   1.000
_cell.length_c   1.000
_cell.angle_alpha   90.00
_cell.angle_beta   90.00
_cell.angle_gamma   90.00
#
_symmetry.space_group_name_H-M   'P 1'
#
loop_
_entity.id
_entity.type
_entity.pdbx_description
1 polymer ?
#
loop_
_entity_poly.entity_id
_entity_poly.type
_entity_poly.pdbx_seq_one_letter_code
_entity_poly.pdbx_strand_id
1 'polypeptide(L)'
;MSSTIKKIGIVDCNNFYVSCERVFNPISIGRPTVVLSNNDGCVIARSQEAKDLGIKMGEPFFQKRDFMDEHRFCVYSSNYNLYGDMSDRVMSVIKKYASEVEVYSIDEAFVDFSNIPDEELTDRLHLIRNEVKRLTGIPVSIGVGPNKTLAKLTSYIAKKKEGYNGICSYWTLQNFRNLLYTISVDEIWGVGRQWSKKLRKIGVDSIGQFVMLNDSLVRKMMTVNGLKTKMELLGMYCHPVKPVPKQKKNIASTRSFGSDIDSFDQLAEAMYSYIKNGVKKLEDNEISPNRATIFIAGNRHKEEKHHNSKVVKFESQTRDVTQIWSQVYPYLRKMFKEGKKYKKCGIIFHEFMPENIEQGTLFSNTVQLVQPPVNVEKNWEMRQEYMSQKFTTSWEEIPSVFV
;
A
#
# COMPACT_ATOMS: atom_id res chain seq x y z
N MET A 1 24.16 -25.40 -21.10
CA MET A 1 23.95 -24.00 -20.68
C MET A 1 23.92 -23.98 -19.17
N SER A 2 24.93 -23.41 -18.53
CA SER A 2 24.96 -23.24 -17.07
C SER A 2 23.81 -22.29 -16.70
N SER A 3 22.79 -22.77 -16.00
CA SER A 3 21.71 -21.95 -15.48
C SER A 3 22.30 -21.02 -14.42
N THR A 4 22.53 -19.77 -14.77
CA THR A 4 22.98 -18.74 -13.82
C THR A 4 22.00 -18.72 -12.65
N ILE A 5 22.51 -18.97 -11.45
CA ILE A 5 21.71 -18.94 -10.22
C ILE A 5 21.14 -17.52 -10.06
N LYS A 6 19.81 -17.40 -9.99
CA LYS A 6 19.17 -16.12 -9.76
C LYS A 6 19.46 -15.60 -8.35
N LYS A 7 19.78 -14.31 -8.24
CA LYS A 7 19.98 -13.59 -6.98
C LYS A 7 18.95 -12.48 -6.88
N ILE A 8 17.81 -12.79 -6.29
CA ILE A 8 16.72 -11.83 -6.13
C ILE A 8 16.77 -11.24 -4.73
N GLY A 9 16.88 -9.91 -4.68
CA GLY A 9 16.84 -9.17 -3.43
C GLY A 9 15.47 -8.54 -3.19
N ILE A 10 15.16 -8.26 -1.94
CA ILE A 10 14.14 -7.31 -1.52
C ILE A 10 14.76 -6.24 -0.64
N VAL A 11 14.58 -4.99 -1.03
CA VAL A 11 14.92 -3.82 -0.21
C VAL A 11 13.62 -3.32 0.42
N ASP A 12 13.58 -3.24 1.75
CA ASP A 12 12.38 -2.95 2.53
C ASP A 12 12.67 -1.84 3.55
N CYS A 13 11.92 -0.75 3.48
CA CYS A 13 12.08 0.41 4.37
C CYS A 13 11.56 0.09 5.76
N ASN A 14 12.42 0.24 6.77
CA ASN A 14 12.06 -0.08 8.15
C ASN A 14 11.08 0.93 8.71
N ASN A 15 9.90 0.46 9.17
CA ASN A 15 8.85 1.31 9.77
C ASN A 15 8.53 2.55 8.91
N PHE A 16 8.38 2.41 7.63
CA PHE A 16 8.47 3.43 6.58
C PHE A 16 7.81 4.76 6.96
N TYR A 17 6.51 4.79 7.23
CA TYR A 17 5.82 6.05 7.53
C TYR A 17 6.37 6.75 8.78
N VAL A 18 6.68 6.00 9.81
CA VAL A 18 7.35 6.55 11.01
C VAL A 18 8.73 7.08 10.66
N SER A 19 9.47 6.38 9.81
CA SER A 19 10.80 6.83 9.38
C SER A 19 10.72 8.10 8.55
N CYS A 20 9.69 8.27 7.70
CA CYS A 20 9.44 9.52 6.99
C CYS A 20 9.18 10.68 7.97
N GLU A 21 8.31 10.49 8.96
CA GLU A 21 8.04 11.53 9.98
C GLU A 21 9.32 11.89 10.77
N ARG A 22 10.16 10.92 11.10
CA ARG A 22 11.43 11.12 11.83
C ARG A 22 12.46 11.90 11.04
N VAL A 23 12.45 11.84 9.71
CA VAL A 23 13.34 12.67 8.87
C VAL A 23 13.05 14.16 9.08
N PHE A 24 11.77 14.54 9.20
CA PHE A 24 11.35 15.93 9.36
C PHE A 24 11.13 16.35 10.83
N ASN A 25 10.98 15.38 11.72
CA ASN A 25 10.87 15.64 13.15
C ASN A 25 11.79 14.71 13.98
N PRO A 26 13.09 15.05 14.08
CA PRO A 26 14.07 14.24 14.82
C PRO A 26 13.75 14.03 16.29
N ILE A 27 12.93 14.89 16.92
CA ILE A 27 12.51 14.77 18.33
C ILE A 27 11.79 13.43 18.58
N SER A 28 11.20 12.83 17.57
CA SER A 28 10.53 11.53 17.66
C SER A 28 11.48 10.32 17.60
N ILE A 29 12.78 10.54 17.36
CA ILE A 29 13.79 9.46 17.35
C ILE A 29 13.97 8.93 18.77
N GLY A 30 13.94 7.60 18.93
CA GLY A 30 14.04 6.93 20.23
C GLY A 30 12.76 6.98 21.06
N ARG A 31 11.71 7.68 20.60
CA ARG A 31 10.42 7.73 21.28
C ARG A 31 9.42 6.76 20.62
N PRO A 32 8.50 6.16 21.39
CA PRO A 32 7.42 5.37 20.80
C PRO A 32 6.59 6.27 19.87
N THR A 33 6.49 5.86 18.61
CA THR A 33 5.89 6.67 17.55
C THR A 33 4.91 5.84 16.73
N VAL A 34 3.75 6.40 16.43
CA VAL A 34 2.75 5.79 15.55
C VAL A 34 2.26 6.77 14.50
N VAL A 35 1.88 6.22 13.35
CA VAL A 35 1.14 6.96 12.32
C VAL A 35 -0.25 6.36 12.21
N LEU A 36 -1.26 7.23 12.15
CA LEU A 36 -2.66 6.86 12.12
C LEU A 36 -3.20 6.84 10.68
N SER A 37 -4.24 6.07 10.45
CA SER A 37 -4.95 6.03 9.17
C SER A 37 -5.73 7.33 8.91
N ASN A 38 -6.32 7.46 7.72
CA ASN A 38 -7.27 8.55 7.45
C ASN A 38 -8.31 8.67 8.57
N ASN A 39 -8.62 9.91 8.95
CA ASN A 39 -9.50 10.28 10.07
C ASN A 39 -9.00 9.76 11.44
N ASP A 40 -7.70 9.54 11.58
CA ASP A 40 -7.03 9.11 12.82
C ASP A 40 -7.65 7.89 13.50
N GLY A 41 -8.22 6.99 12.68
CA GLY A 41 -9.03 5.88 13.21
C GLY A 41 -8.20 4.74 13.79
N CYS A 42 -7.12 4.32 13.11
CA CYS A 42 -6.34 3.14 13.48
C CYS A 42 -4.85 3.35 13.21
N VAL A 43 -4.01 2.65 13.95
CA VAL A 43 -2.56 2.62 13.76
C VAL A 43 -2.20 1.90 12.46
N ILE A 44 -1.50 2.57 11.55
CA ILE A 44 -1.03 2.02 10.26
C ILE A 44 0.49 1.92 10.15
N ALA A 45 1.24 2.58 11.02
CA ALA A 45 2.67 2.36 11.16
C ALA A 45 3.09 2.56 12.61
N ARG A 46 4.19 1.90 12.99
CA ARG A 46 4.71 1.88 14.37
C ARG A 46 6.22 1.87 14.34
N SER A 47 6.84 2.65 15.22
CA SER A 47 8.26 2.52 15.53
C SER A 47 8.57 1.21 16.25
N GLN A 48 9.84 0.85 16.41
CA GLN A 48 10.22 -0.33 17.16
C GLN A 48 9.81 -0.17 18.63
N GLU A 49 10.05 1.00 19.22
CA GLU A 49 9.69 1.33 20.59
C GLU A 49 8.16 1.17 20.84
N ALA A 50 7.33 1.56 19.88
CA ALA A 50 5.89 1.37 19.96
C ALA A 50 5.48 -0.12 19.86
N LYS A 51 6.21 -0.94 19.09
CA LYS A 51 6.01 -2.39 19.01
C LYS A 51 6.39 -3.08 20.31
N ASP A 52 7.49 -2.66 20.94
CA ASP A 52 8.00 -3.20 22.20
C ASP A 52 7.04 -2.90 23.35
N LEU A 53 6.32 -1.77 23.29
CA LEU A 53 5.21 -1.42 24.18
C LEU A 53 3.87 -2.13 23.83
N GLY A 54 3.88 -3.06 22.88
CA GLY A 54 2.75 -3.93 22.59
C GLY A 54 1.67 -3.35 21.64
N ILE A 55 1.88 -2.15 21.05
CA ILE A 55 0.92 -1.59 20.08
C ILE A 55 0.85 -2.48 18.85
N LYS A 56 -0.36 -2.83 18.41
CA LYS A 56 -0.60 -3.71 17.25
C LYS A 56 -0.98 -2.93 16.00
N MET A 57 -0.69 -3.50 14.81
CA MET A 57 -1.13 -2.94 13.53
C MET A 57 -2.66 -3.01 13.41
N GLY A 58 -3.28 -1.91 12.97
CA GLY A 58 -4.73 -1.80 12.84
C GLY A 58 -5.47 -1.57 14.17
N GLU A 59 -4.74 -1.34 15.26
CA GLU A 59 -5.35 -1.08 16.56
C GLU A 59 -6.08 0.27 16.54
N PRO A 60 -7.36 0.34 17.00
CA PRO A 60 -8.10 1.60 17.04
C PRO A 60 -7.45 2.61 17.98
N PHE A 61 -7.16 3.81 17.50
CA PHE A 61 -6.47 4.84 18.27
C PHE A 61 -7.25 5.22 19.53
N PHE A 62 -8.56 5.39 19.45
CA PHE A 62 -9.39 5.79 20.58
C PHE A 62 -9.32 4.83 21.77
N GLN A 63 -9.01 3.53 21.53
CA GLN A 63 -8.88 2.51 22.58
C GLN A 63 -7.51 2.56 23.28
N LYS A 64 -6.54 3.21 22.68
CA LYS A 64 -5.16 3.26 23.15
C LYS A 64 -4.67 4.68 23.46
N ARG A 65 -5.54 5.66 23.33
CA ARG A 65 -5.18 7.07 23.48
C ARG A 65 -4.56 7.34 24.84
N ASP A 66 -5.24 6.99 25.93
CA ASP A 66 -4.77 7.25 27.30
C ASP A 66 -3.42 6.55 27.55
N PHE A 67 -3.27 5.30 27.11
CA PHE A 67 -2.00 4.57 27.16
C PHE A 67 -0.89 5.28 26.39
N MET A 68 -1.18 5.79 25.20
CA MET A 68 -0.20 6.50 24.38
C MET A 68 0.19 7.85 25.00
N ASP A 69 -0.77 8.56 25.60
CA ASP A 69 -0.53 9.82 26.29
C ASP A 69 0.35 9.59 27.54
N GLU A 70 0.06 8.57 28.36
CA GLU A 70 0.84 8.17 29.54
C GLU A 70 2.30 7.84 29.17
N HIS A 71 2.51 7.10 28.07
CA HIS A 71 3.84 6.68 27.60
C HIS A 71 4.50 7.70 26.65
N ARG A 72 3.95 8.91 26.53
CA ARG A 72 4.50 10.04 25.75
C ARG A 72 4.78 9.67 24.30
N PHE A 73 3.84 8.99 23.65
CA PHE A 73 3.95 8.68 22.22
C PHE A 73 3.99 9.93 21.36
N CYS A 74 4.75 9.85 20.25
CA CYS A 74 4.57 10.76 19.13
C CYS A 74 3.51 10.18 18.22
N VAL A 75 2.39 10.87 18.06
CA VAL A 75 1.24 10.43 17.24
C VAL A 75 1.11 11.35 16.04
N TYR A 76 1.16 10.77 14.83
CA TYR A 76 1.05 11.51 13.57
C TYR A 76 -0.19 11.06 12.79
N SER A 77 -0.89 12.01 12.20
CA SER A 77 -1.87 11.72 11.12
C SER A 77 -1.12 11.33 9.85
N SER A 78 -1.72 10.48 9.00
CA SER A 78 -1.08 10.06 7.75
C SER A 78 -0.87 11.21 6.76
N ASN A 79 0.35 11.36 6.25
CA ASN A 79 0.72 12.27 5.18
C ASN A 79 1.15 11.47 3.93
N TYR A 80 0.17 10.98 3.16
CA TYR A 80 0.45 10.11 2.01
C TYR A 80 1.23 10.80 0.88
N ASN A 81 1.15 12.14 0.77
CA ASN A 81 1.94 12.88 -0.21
C ASN A 81 3.42 12.85 0.16
N LEU A 82 3.75 13.10 1.44
CA LEU A 82 5.09 12.96 1.95
C LEU A 82 5.63 11.53 1.75
N TYR A 83 4.83 10.53 2.10
CA TYR A 83 5.27 9.13 1.99
C TYR A 83 5.48 8.71 0.53
N GLY A 84 4.68 9.23 -0.40
CA GLY A 84 4.86 9.03 -1.84
C GLY A 84 6.18 9.61 -2.33
N ASP A 85 6.46 10.87 -2.02
CA ASP A 85 7.72 11.54 -2.39
C ASP A 85 8.94 10.83 -1.80
N MET A 86 8.89 10.47 -0.52
CA MET A 86 9.98 9.73 0.14
C MET A 86 10.20 8.35 -0.47
N SER A 87 9.12 7.66 -0.86
CA SER A 87 9.21 6.40 -1.60
C SER A 87 9.93 6.58 -2.93
N ASP A 88 9.54 7.58 -3.72
CA ASP A 88 10.14 7.85 -5.03
C ASP A 88 11.64 8.17 -4.91
N ARG A 89 12.04 8.90 -3.86
CA ARG A 89 13.46 9.15 -3.56
C ARG A 89 14.21 7.86 -3.24
N VAL A 90 13.67 7.01 -2.34
CA VAL A 90 14.28 5.72 -2.00
C VAL A 90 14.41 4.84 -3.24
N MET A 91 13.33 4.69 -4.02
CA MET A 91 13.33 3.87 -5.23
C MET A 91 14.31 4.40 -6.29
N SER A 92 14.46 5.72 -6.39
CA SER A 92 15.44 6.36 -7.29
C SER A 92 16.88 6.05 -6.88
N VAL A 93 17.19 6.02 -5.58
CA VAL A 93 18.50 5.59 -5.08
C VAL A 93 18.75 4.12 -5.41
N ILE A 94 17.79 3.22 -5.13
CA ILE A 94 17.93 1.78 -5.40
C ILE A 94 18.22 1.53 -6.90
N LYS A 95 17.51 2.21 -7.79
CA LYS A 95 17.68 2.09 -9.25
C LYS A 95 19.07 2.46 -9.76
N LYS A 96 19.86 3.27 -9.02
CA LYS A 96 21.26 3.58 -9.38
C LYS A 96 22.20 2.39 -9.22
N TYR A 97 21.85 1.42 -8.39
CA TYR A 97 22.71 0.30 -8.00
C TYR A 97 22.26 -1.05 -8.56
N ALA A 98 21.16 -1.07 -9.31
CA ALA A 98 20.60 -2.30 -9.87
C ALA A 98 19.96 -2.05 -11.23
N SER A 99 20.10 -3.00 -12.16
CA SER A 99 19.58 -2.90 -13.53
C SER A 99 18.07 -3.18 -13.62
N GLU A 100 17.56 -4.10 -12.80
CA GLU A 100 16.16 -4.48 -12.77
C GLU A 100 15.58 -4.29 -11.38
N VAL A 101 14.65 -3.34 -11.24
CA VAL A 101 13.97 -2.99 -10.00
C VAL A 101 12.45 -3.04 -10.22
N GLU A 102 11.77 -3.90 -9.48
CA GLU A 102 10.30 -3.94 -9.40
C GLU A 102 9.85 -3.24 -8.11
N VAL A 103 9.26 -2.05 -8.23
CA VAL A 103 8.61 -1.39 -7.10
C VAL A 103 7.36 -2.22 -6.74
N TYR A 104 7.45 -2.94 -5.61
CA TYR A 104 6.40 -3.85 -5.16
C TYR A 104 5.35 -3.15 -4.30
N SER A 105 5.78 -2.24 -3.45
CA SER A 105 4.92 -1.40 -2.61
C SER A 105 5.55 -0.01 -2.42
N ILE A 106 4.91 0.84 -1.63
CA ILE A 106 5.43 2.17 -1.29
C ILE A 106 6.76 2.11 -0.50
N ASP A 107 7.04 0.99 0.15
CA ASP A 107 8.18 0.79 1.05
C ASP A 107 9.07 -0.38 0.68
N GLU A 108 8.77 -1.12 -0.41
CA GLU A 108 9.50 -2.32 -0.81
C GLU A 108 9.76 -2.39 -2.31
N ALA A 109 10.96 -2.83 -2.69
CA ALA A 109 11.31 -3.12 -4.07
C ALA A 109 12.05 -4.46 -4.20
N PHE A 110 11.65 -5.29 -5.18
CA PHE A 110 12.46 -6.42 -5.62
C PHE A 110 13.52 -5.97 -6.61
N VAL A 111 14.71 -6.56 -6.47
CA VAL A 111 15.90 -6.20 -7.23
C VAL A 111 16.56 -7.47 -7.76
N ASP A 112 16.92 -7.51 -9.04
CA ASP A 112 17.72 -8.60 -9.61
C ASP A 112 19.21 -8.27 -9.49
N PHE A 113 19.92 -9.03 -8.65
CA PHE A 113 21.36 -8.96 -8.43
C PHE A 113 22.13 -10.08 -9.14
N SER A 114 21.50 -10.80 -10.08
CA SER A 114 22.09 -11.98 -10.73
C SER A 114 23.39 -11.68 -11.49
N ASN A 115 23.57 -10.42 -11.92
CA ASN A 115 24.77 -9.97 -12.64
C ASN A 115 25.92 -9.55 -11.71
N ILE A 116 25.72 -9.57 -10.39
CA ILE A 116 26.75 -9.22 -9.41
C ILE A 116 27.52 -10.49 -9.02
N PRO A 117 28.86 -10.51 -9.07
CA PRO A 117 29.68 -11.60 -8.57
C PRO A 117 29.36 -11.95 -7.11
N ASP A 118 29.52 -13.22 -6.71
CA ASP A 118 29.17 -13.67 -5.35
C ASP A 118 30.00 -12.97 -4.28
N GLU A 119 31.27 -12.75 -4.57
CA GLU A 119 32.23 -12.06 -3.72
C GLU A 119 31.88 -10.57 -3.50
N GLU A 120 31.26 -9.90 -4.48
CA GLU A 120 30.89 -8.49 -4.41
C GLU A 120 29.49 -8.27 -3.82
N LEU A 121 28.68 -9.34 -3.72
CA LEU A 121 27.26 -9.20 -3.38
C LEU A 121 27.07 -8.52 -2.00
N THR A 122 27.79 -8.98 -1.00
CA THR A 122 27.67 -8.44 0.38
C THR A 122 28.02 -6.96 0.44
N ASP A 123 29.11 -6.56 -0.19
CA ASP A 123 29.54 -5.16 -0.23
C ASP A 123 28.53 -4.28 -0.97
N ARG A 124 27.95 -4.80 -2.05
CA ARG A 124 26.89 -4.11 -2.80
C ARG A 124 25.65 -3.88 -1.94
N LEU A 125 25.24 -4.87 -1.15
CA LEU A 125 24.09 -4.73 -0.26
C LEU A 125 24.35 -3.69 0.85
N HIS A 126 25.56 -3.69 1.42
CA HIS A 126 25.96 -2.67 2.40
C HIS A 126 25.98 -1.27 1.76
N LEU A 127 26.50 -1.15 0.55
CA LEU A 127 26.51 0.12 -0.19
C LEU A 127 25.10 0.66 -0.40
N ILE A 128 24.17 -0.16 -0.92
CA ILE A 128 22.78 0.25 -1.15
C ILE A 128 22.14 0.71 0.17
N ARG A 129 22.25 -0.09 1.24
CA ARG A 129 21.68 0.23 2.55
C ARG A 129 22.20 1.57 3.08
N ASN A 130 23.49 1.80 3.00
CA ASN A 130 24.14 3.01 3.50
C ASN A 130 23.77 4.23 2.65
N GLU A 131 23.74 4.10 1.33
CA GLU A 131 23.37 5.17 0.42
C GLU A 131 21.91 5.58 0.53
N VAL A 132 20.99 4.61 0.65
CA VAL A 132 19.59 4.94 0.91
C VAL A 132 19.47 5.71 2.22
N LYS A 133 20.10 5.24 3.31
CA LYS A 133 20.08 5.94 4.60
C LYS A 133 20.71 7.32 4.53
N ARG A 134 21.85 7.46 3.85
CA ARG A 134 22.57 8.73 3.72
C ARG A 134 21.78 9.76 2.92
N LEU A 135 21.18 9.36 1.79
CA LEU A 135 20.54 10.27 0.85
C LEU A 135 19.08 10.59 1.19
N THR A 136 18.38 9.71 1.93
CA THR A 136 16.96 9.86 2.22
C THR A 136 16.62 9.91 3.72
N GLY A 137 17.57 9.58 4.58
CA GLY A 137 17.32 9.42 6.02
C GLY A 137 16.56 8.12 6.38
N ILE A 138 16.06 7.35 5.39
CA ILE A 138 15.24 6.16 5.61
C ILE A 138 16.13 4.91 5.83
N PRO A 139 16.02 4.20 6.96
CA PRO A 139 16.72 2.95 7.15
C PRO A 139 16.04 1.82 6.36
N VAL A 140 16.82 0.98 5.70
CA VAL A 140 16.32 -0.18 4.96
C VAL A 140 16.94 -1.47 5.46
N SER A 141 16.23 -2.58 5.27
CA SER A 141 16.75 -3.94 5.41
C SER A 141 16.71 -4.64 4.06
N ILE A 142 17.71 -5.50 3.80
CA ILE A 142 17.86 -6.18 2.53
C ILE A 142 17.97 -7.69 2.76
N GLY A 143 17.08 -8.45 2.10
CA GLY A 143 17.17 -9.90 2.05
C GLY A 143 17.42 -10.35 0.61
N VAL A 144 18.29 -11.35 0.42
CA VAL A 144 18.60 -11.90 -0.91
C VAL A 144 18.42 -13.41 -0.90
N GLY A 145 17.85 -13.94 -1.98
CA GLY A 145 17.65 -15.38 -2.19
C GLY A 145 17.52 -15.73 -3.67
N PRO A 146 17.37 -17.01 -4.01
CA PRO A 146 17.23 -17.46 -5.40
C PRO A 146 15.89 -17.06 -6.05
N ASN A 147 14.93 -16.55 -5.28
CA ASN A 147 13.61 -16.13 -5.73
C ASN A 147 12.98 -15.14 -4.76
N LYS A 148 11.81 -14.59 -5.11
CA LYS A 148 11.12 -13.57 -4.33
C LYS A 148 10.68 -14.03 -2.94
N THR A 149 10.16 -15.25 -2.81
CA THR A 149 9.70 -15.78 -1.50
C THR A 149 10.87 -15.95 -0.54
N LEU A 150 12.00 -16.47 -1.01
CA LEU A 150 13.20 -16.62 -0.18
C LEU A 150 13.86 -15.28 0.11
N ALA A 151 13.82 -14.30 -0.81
CA ALA A 151 14.26 -12.94 -0.55
C ALA A 151 13.44 -12.28 0.57
N LYS A 152 12.12 -12.44 0.56
CA LYS A 152 11.24 -11.98 1.65
C LYS A 152 11.56 -12.65 2.98
N LEU A 153 11.80 -13.95 2.96
CA LEU A 153 12.15 -14.69 4.17
C LEU A 153 13.49 -14.25 4.75
N THR A 154 14.51 -14.05 3.91
CA THR A 154 15.81 -13.55 4.36
C THR A 154 15.72 -12.09 4.87
N SER A 155 14.86 -11.25 4.27
CA SER A 155 14.58 -9.91 4.80
C SER A 155 13.92 -9.96 6.19
N TYR A 156 13.00 -10.90 6.41
CA TYR A 156 12.43 -11.13 7.74
C TYR A 156 13.52 -11.54 8.76
N ILE A 157 14.42 -12.45 8.38
CA ILE A 157 15.54 -12.88 9.22
C ILE A 157 16.47 -11.69 9.52
N ALA A 158 16.81 -10.87 8.50
CA ALA A 158 17.63 -9.68 8.64
C ALA A 158 17.09 -8.67 9.67
N LYS A 159 15.76 -8.60 9.81
CA LYS A 159 15.07 -7.67 10.73
C LYS A 159 14.89 -8.23 12.14
N LYS A 160 14.76 -9.56 12.28
CA LYS A 160 14.30 -10.19 13.52
C LYS A 160 15.39 -10.91 14.30
N LYS A 161 16.47 -11.34 13.62
CA LYS A 161 17.55 -12.07 14.26
C LYS A 161 18.76 -11.16 14.47
N GLU A 162 19.32 -11.24 15.65
CA GLU A 162 20.55 -10.54 16.00
C GLU A 162 21.72 -11.00 15.12
N GLY A 163 22.68 -10.13 14.89
CA GLY A 163 23.88 -10.43 14.11
C GLY A 163 23.79 -10.14 12.61
N TYR A 164 22.59 -9.99 12.04
CA TYR A 164 22.44 -9.73 10.60
C TYR A 164 22.49 -8.24 10.22
N ASN A 165 22.35 -7.34 11.19
CA ASN A 165 22.43 -5.88 10.98
C ASN A 165 21.61 -5.36 9.77
N GLY A 166 20.42 -5.95 9.55
CA GLY A 166 19.51 -5.55 8.48
C GLY A 166 19.87 -6.08 7.09
N ILE A 167 20.86 -6.98 6.95
CA ILE A 167 21.21 -7.64 5.68
C ILE A 167 21.31 -9.14 5.91
N CYS A 168 20.65 -9.94 5.06
CA CYS A 168 20.75 -11.40 5.12
C CYS A 168 20.73 -11.97 3.70
N SER A 169 21.69 -12.86 3.41
CA SER A 169 21.75 -13.64 2.19
C SER A 169 21.36 -15.10 2.46
N TYR A 170 20.56 -15.68 1.58
CA TYR A 170 20.18 -17.09 1.63
C TYR A 170 21.40 -18.02 1.72
N TRP A 171 22.45 -17.69 0.97
CA TRP A 171 23.66 -18.51 0.87
C TRP A 171 24.55 -18.47 2.12
N THR A 172 24.36 -17.49 2.99
CA THR A 172 25.08 -17.39 4.27
C THR A 172 24.35 -18.07 5.43
N LEU A 173 23.11 -18.56 5.20
CA LEU A 173 22.30 -19.19 6.23
C LEU A 173 22.77 -20.62 6.49
N GLN A 174 23.21 -20.87 7.72
CA GLN A 174 23.50 -22.22 8.18
C GLN A 174 22.22 -22.95 8.58
N ASN A 175 22.15 -24.25 8.31
CA ASN A 175 21.03 -25.14 8.71
C ASN A 175 19.65 -24.58 8.28
N PHE A 176 19.55 -24.01 7.07
CA PHE A 176 18.34 -23.36 6.57
C PHE A 176 17.08 -24.21 6.74
N ARG A 177 17.15 -25.53 6.48
CA ARG A 177 16.00 -26.43 6.65
C ARG A 177 15.45 -26.42 8.08
N ASN A 178 16.33 -26.53 9.08
CA ASN A 178 15.92 -26.49 10.49
C ASN A 178 15.34 -25.11 10.86
N LEU A 179 15.90 -24.04 10.30
CA LEU A 179 15.41 -22.68 10.48
C LEU A 179 13.95 -22.52 10.04
N LEU A 180 13.53 -23.20 8.95
CA LEU A 180 12.14 -23.13 8.47
C LEU A 180 11.12 -23.67 9.50
N TYR A 181 11.51 -24.61 10.36
CA TYR A 181 10.64 -25.13 11.42
C TYR A 181 10.50 -24.19 12.62
N THR A 182 11.40 -23.23 12.76
CA THR A 182 11.33 -22.21 13.85
C THR A 182 10.57 -20.96 13.46
N ILE A 183 10.25 -20.78 12.19
CA ILE A 183 9.56 -19.59 11.67
C ILE A 183 8.09 -19.92 11.43
N SER A 184 7.21 -19.08 11.98
CA SER A 184 5.76 -19.24 11.84
C SER A 184 5.30 -19.20 10.39
N VAL A 185 4.27 -19.96 10.08
CA VAL A 185 3.61 -19.97 8.76
C VAL A 185 3.03 -18.60 8.37
N ASP A 186 2.76 -17.71 9.33
CA ASP A 186 2.30 -16.33 9.09
C ASP A 186 3.34 -15.48 8.33
N GLU A 187 4.62 -15.85 8.41
CA GLU A 187 5.72 -15.10 7.81
C GLU A 187 5.96 -15.49 6.33
N ILE A 188 5.20 -16.46 5.82
CA ILE A 188 5.27 -16.83 4.40
C ILE A 188 4.65 -15.73 3.56
N TRP A 189 5.39 -15.24 2.57
CA TRP A 189 4.87 -14.29 1.59
C TRP A 189 3.61 -14.83 0.89
N GLY A 190 2.51 -14.06 1.00
CA GLY A 190 1.20 -14.44 0.47
C GLY A 190 0.32 -15.25 1.44
N VAL A 191 0.81 -15.60 2.63
CA VAL A 191 0.01 -16.21 3.68
C VAL A 191 -0.47 -15.16 4.66
N GLY A 192 -1.68 -14.62 4.43
CA GLY A 192 -2.34 -13.70 5.34
C GLY A 192 -3.14 -14.42 6.42
N ARG A 193 -3.74 -13.65 7.35
CA ARG A 193 -4.48 -14.14 8.53
C ARG A 193 -5.46 -15.31 8.23
N GLN A 194 -6.16 -15.27 7.10
CA GLN A 194 -7.14 -16.30 6.75
C GLN A 194 -6.47 -17.62 6.35
N TRP A 195 -5.38 -17.55 5.59
CA TRP A 195 -4.63 -18.73 5.20
C TRP A 195 -3.90 -19.34 6.38
N SER A 196 -3.25 -18.53 7.20
CA SER A 196 -2.62 -18.96 8.43
C SER A 196 -3.60 -19.71 9.35
N LYS A 197 -4.80 -19.14 9.58
CA LYS A 197 -5.84 -19.81 10.36
C LYS A 197 -6.26 -21.16 9.78
N LYS A 198 -6.36 -21.28 8.44
CA LYS A 198 -6.69 -22.55 7.78
C LYS A 198 -5.57 -23.57 7.88
N LEU A 199 -4.31 -23.13 7.71
CA LEU A 199 -3.14 -24.01 7.83
C LEU A 199 -2.99 -24.55 9.25
N ARG A 200 -3.14 -23.70 10.27
CA ARG A 200 -3.10 -24.15 11.67
C ARG A 200 -4.21 -25.15 12.04
N LYS A 201 -5.40 -25.04 11.43
CA LYS A 201 -6.46 -26.02 11.64
C LYS A 201 -6.10 -27.43 11.18
N ILE A 202 -5.13 -27.58 10.29
CA ILE A 202 -4.60 -28.88 9.83
C ILE A 202 -3.22 -29.19 10.41
N GLY A 203 -2.83 -28.52 11.51
CA GLY A 203 -1.58 -28.79 12.23
C GLY A 203 -0.33 -28.19 11.59
N VAL A 204 -0.45 -27.17 10.74
CA VAL A 204 0.67 -26.51 10.07
C VAL A 204 0.91 -25.14 10.72
N ASP A 205 1.90 -25.06 11.59
CA ASP A 205 2.26 -23.86 12.35
C ASP A 205 3.53 -23.18 11.85
N SER A 206 4.43 -23.94 11.18
CA SER A 206 5.72 -23.45 10.70
C SER A 206 5.87 -23.55 9.18
N ILE A 207 6.85 -22.78 8.64
CA ILE A 207 7.21 -22.84 7.23
C ILE A 207 7.69 -24.25 6.86
N GLY A 208 8.49 -24.89 7.73
CA GLY A 208 8.98 -26.26 7.50
C GLY A 208 7.85 -27.26 7.31
N GLN A 209 6.81 -27.21 8.16
CA GLN A 209 5.62 -28.04 8.01
C GLN A 209 4.84 -27.73 6.72
N PHE A 210 4.71 -26.45 6.35
CA PHE A 210 4.05 -26.06 5.11
C PHE A 210 4.73 -26.64 3.86
N VAL A 211 6.05 -26.61 3.81
CA VAL A 211 6.84 -27.18 2.70
C VAL A 211 6.64 -28.68 2.56
N MET A 212 6.36 -29.39 3.65
CA MET A 212 6.12 -30.84 3.66
C MET A 212 4.71 -31.24 3.22
N LEU A 213 3.77 -30.32 3.08
CA LEU A 213 2.42 -30.61 2.60
C LEU A 213 2.44 -31.20 1.19
N ASN A 214 1.47 -32.05 0.88
CA ASN A 214 1.28 -32.54 -0.48
C ASN A 214 0.87 -31.42 -1.44
N ASP A 215 1.43 -31.39 -2.65
CA ASP A 215 1.21 -30.36 -3.66
C ASP A 215 -0.26 -30.24 -4.07
N SER A 216 -0.96 -31.37 -4.20
CA SER A 216 -2.38 -31.39 -4.55
C SER A 216 -3.23 -30.74 -3.45
N LEU A 217 -2.88 -30.96 -2.17
CA LEU A 217 -3.54 -30.32 -1.03
C LEU A 217 -3.31 -28.80 -1.03
N VAL A 218 -2.05 -28.37 -1.20
CA VAL A 218 -1.72 -26.93 -1.27
C VAL A 218 -2.46 -26.25 -2.43
N ARG A 219 -2.47 -26.88 -3.61
CA ARG A 219 -3.19 -26.37 -4.79
C ARG A 219 -4.69 -26.28 -4.57
N LYS A 220 -5.29 -27.29 -3.93
CA LYS A 220 -6.73 -27.30 -3.58
C LYS A 220 -7.09 -26.19 -2.58
N MET A 221 -6.25 -25.98 -1.57
CA MET A 221 -6.50 -24.98 -0.52
C MET A 221 -6.20 -23.56 -0.98
N MET A 222 -5.02 -23.33 -1.58
CA MET A 222 -4.45 -22.01 -1.79
C MET A 222 -4.28 -21.65 -3.29
N THR A 223 -4.84 -22.47 -4.17
CA THR A 223 -4.74 -22.33 -5.64
C THR A 223 -3.30 -22.51 -6.17
N VAL A 224 -3.07 -22.18 -7.43
CA VAL A 224 -1.74 -22.22 -8.07
C VAL A 224 -0.75 -21.25 -7.40
N ASN A 225 -1.23 -20.17 -6.79
CA ASN A 225 -0.35 -19.20 -6.12
C ASN A 225 0.27 -19.80 -4.86
N GLY A 226 -0.49 -20.51 -4.04
CA GLY A 226 0.05 -21.23 -2.88
C GLY A 226 1.07 -22.30 -3.27
N LEU A 227 0.80 -23.04 -4.36
CA LEU A 227 1.75 -24.02 -4.88
C LEU A 227 3.06 -23.37 -5.35
N LYS A 228 2.98 -22.24 -6.09
CA LYS A 228 4.18 -21.47 -6.49
C LYS A 228 4.97 -20.98 -5.28
N THR A 229 4.29 -20.48 -4.24
CA THR A 229 4.96 -20.06 -2.99
C THR A 229 5.70 -21.24 -2.34
N LYS A 230 5.09 -22.42 -2.28
CA LYS A 230 5.75 -23.63 -1.79
C LYS A 230 6.98 -24.00 -2.65
N MET A 231 6.83 -23.97 -3.98
CA MET A 231 7.94 -24.24 -4.90
C MET A 231 9.10 -23.23 -4.73
N GLU A 232 8.81 -21.96 -4.51
CA GLU A 232 9.84 -20.96 -4.23
C GLU A 232 10.53 -21.18 -2.88
N LEU A 233 9.83 -21.63 -1.85
CA LEU A 233 10.45 -22.03 -0.58
C LEU A 233 11.39 -23.25 -0.75
N LEU A 234 11.16 -24.08 -1.75
CA LEU A 234 12.03 -25.18 -2.17
C LEU A 234 13.18 -24.75 -3.10
N GLY A 235 13.30 -23.45 -3.42
CA GLY A 235 14.38 -22.90 -4.24
C GLY A 235 14.04 -22.68 -5.70
N MET A 236 12.84 -23.07 -6.17
CA MET A 236 12.43 -22.85 -7.57
C MET A 236 12.16 -21.36 -7.85
N TYR A 237 12.42 -20.92 -9.08
CA TYR A 237 12.13 -19.55 -9.52
C TYR A 237 10.79 -19.47 -10.23
N CYS A 238 9.73 -19.07 -9.52
CA CYS A 238 8.35 -19.05 -10.04
C CYS A 238 7.81 -17.64 -10.33
N HIS A 239 8.33 -16.63 -9.65
CA HIS A 239 7.88 -15.24 -9.78
C HIS A 239 9.02 -14.35 -10.28
N PRO A 240 9.08 -14.05 -11.59
CA PRO A 240 10.13 -13.18 -12.14
C PRO A 240 10.00 -11.74 -11.62
N VAL A 241 11.13 -11.03 -11.57
CA VAL A 241 11.16 -9.59 -11.35
C VAL A 241 10.55 -8.90 -12.58
N LYS A 242 9.67 -7.93 -12.36
CA LYS A 242 8.93 -7.20 -13.40
C LYS A 242 9.19 -5.70 -13.25
N PRO A 243 10.21 -5.16 -13.92
CA PRO A 243 10.56 -3.74 -13.80
C PRO A 243 9.44 -2.80 -14.29
N VAL A 244 8.64 -3.26 -15.25
CA VAL A 244 7.53 -2.49 -15.80
C VAL A 244 6.26 -2.76 -14.99
N PRO A 245 5.64 -1.74 -14.38
CA PRO A 245 4.38 -1.88 -13.68
C PRO A 245 3.29 -2.39 -14.62
N LYS A 246 2.43 -3.27 -14.13
CA LYS A 246 1.24 -3.66 -14.89
C LYS A 246 0.30 -2.46 -14.99
N GLN A 247 -0.34 -2.32 -16.15
CA GLN A 247 -1.42 -1.35 -16.31
C GLN A 247 -2.49 -1.53 -15.21
N LYS A 248 -2.89 -0.43 -14.60
CA LYS A 248 -3.93 -0.44 -13.56
C LYS A 248 -5.24 -0.93 -14.15
N LYS A 249 -5.87 -1.90 -13.50
CA LYS A 249 -7.20 -2.40 -13.90
C LYS A 249 -8.34 -1.57 -13.33
N ASN A 250 -8.10 -0.91 -12.20
CA ASN A 250 -9.07 -0.09 -11.48
C ASN A 250 -8.39 1.13 -10.90
N ILE A 251 -9.09 2.26 -10.86
CA ILE A 251 -8.71 3.45 -10.10
C ILE A 251 -9.85 3.77 -9.14
N ALA A 252 -9.54 3.81 -7.85
CA ALA A 252 -10.52 4.07 -6.81
C ALA A 252 -10.29 5.40 -6.10
N SER A 253 -11.39 6.12 -5.85
CA SER A 253 -11.43 7.28 -4.97
C SER A 253 -12.55 7.07 -3.97
N THR A 254 -12.20 6.68 -2.73
CA THR A 254 -13.16 6.30 -1.69
C THR A 254 -12.69 6.76 -0.33
N ARG A 255 -13.59 7.20 0.54
CA ARG A 255 -13.26 7.53 1.94
C ARG A 255 -14.36 7.12 2.90
N SER A 256 -13.97 6.85 4.14
CA SER A 256 -14.90 6.81 5.27
C SER A 256 -15.03 8.21 5.86
N PHE A 257 -16.23 8.58 6.26
CA PHE A 257 -16.50 9.86 6.88
C PHE A 257 -16.04 9.87 8.35
N GLY A 258 -15.65 11.02 8.86
CA GLY A 258 -15.31 11.20 10.27
C GLY A 258 -16.53 10.94 11.17
N SER A 259 -17.67 11.58 10.84
CA SER A 259 -18.99 11.32 11.40
C SER A 259 -19.91 10.67 10.36
N ASP A 260 -20.98 10.01 10.81
CA ASP A 260 -21.98 9.45 9.90
C ASP A 260 -22.74 10.58 9.19
N ILE A 261 -23.01 10.43 7.90
CA ILE A 261 -23.77 11.37 7.07
C ILE A 261 -25.20 10.84 6.90
N ASP A 262 -26.20 11.71 7.01
CA ASP A 262 -27.63 11.41 6.77
C ASP A 262 -28.27 12.36 5.75
N SER A 263 -27.55 13.38 5.27
CA SER A 263 -27.99 14.32 4.23
C SER A 263 -27.52 13.86 2.84
N PHE A 264 -28.44 13.93 1.86
CA PHE A 264 -28.10 13.66 0.47
C PHE A 264 -27.08 14.68 -0.09
N ASP A 265 -27.22 15.96 0.28
CA ASP A 265 -26.36 17.00 -0.23
C ASP A 265 -24.89 16.81 0.20
N GLN A 266 -24.67 16.44 1.47
CA GLN A 266 -23.33 16.09 1.97
C GLN A 266 -22.76 14.87 1.24
N LEU A 267 -23.61 13.86 0.96
CA LEU A 267 -23.20 12.67 0.22
C LEU A 267 -22.85 13.00 -1.24
N ALA A 268 -23.62 13.88 -1.87
CA ALA A 268 -23.42 14.36 -3.25
C ALA A 268 -22.12 15.16 -3.37
N GLU A 269 -21.86 16.08 -2.45
CA GLU A 269 -20.62 16.84 -2.36
C GLU A 269 -19.40 15.91 -2.22
N ALA A 270 -19.48 14.94 -1.32
CA ALA A 270 -18.40 13.97 -1.12
C ALA A 270 -18.15 13.13 -2.38
N MET A 271 -19.22 12.64 -3.03
CA MET A 271 -19.09 11.85 -4.26
C MET A 271 -18.50 12.67 -5.40
N TYR A 272 -18.94 13.91 -5.59
CA TYR A 272 -18.39 14.81 -6.60
C TYR A 272 -16.89 15.05 -6.37
N SER A 273 -16.49 15.34 -5.13
CA SER A 273 -15.09 15.48 -4.74
C SER A 273 -14.28 14.21 -5.04
N TYR A 274 -14.86 13.01 -4.83
CA TYR A 274 -14.17 11.76 -5.14
C TYR A 274 -14.09 11.49 -6.64
N ILE A 275 -15.04 11.97 -7.44
CA ILE A 275 -14.94 11.96 -8.90
C ILE A 275 -13.77 12.84 -9.33
N LYS A 276 -13.68 14.10 -8.88
CA LYS A 276 -12.54 15.00 -9.18
C LYS A 276 -11.19 14.36 -8.85
N ASN A 277 -11.06 13.81 -7.65
CA ASN A 277 -9.83 13.13 -7.21
C ASN A 277 -9.53 11.86 -8.04
N GLY A 278 -10.56 11.16 -8.48
CA GLY A 278 -10.42 10.00 -9.33
C GLY A 278 -9.99 10.35 -10.75
N VAL A 279 -10.57 11.41 -11.32
CA VAL A 279 -10.21 11.94 -12.64
C VAL A 279 -8.75 12.39 -12.67
N LYS A 280 -8.28 13.12 -11.67
CA LYS A 280 -6.86 13.48 -11.59
C LYS A 280 -5.94 12.27 -11.67
N LYS A 281 -6.29 11.16 -10.99
CA LYS A 281 -5.51 9.90 -11.09
C LYS A 281 -5.61 9.23 -12.46
N LEU A 282 -6.71 9.43 -13.19
CA LEU A 282 -6.86 8.95 -14.56
C LEU A 282 -5.96 9.75 -15.51
N GLU A 283 -5.91 11.06 -15.34
CA GLU A 283 -5.01 11.97 -16.07
C GLU A 283 -3.55 11.62 -15.84
N ASP A 284 -3.13 11.44 -14.58
CA ASP A 284 -1.76 11.02 -14.19
C ASP A 284 -1.34 9.68 -14.83
N ASN A 285 -2.29 8.85 -15.28
CA ASN A 285 -2.01 7.55 -15.92
C ASN A 285 -2.39 7.53 -17.42
N GLU A 286 -2.80 8.65 -18.01
CA GLU A 286 -3.18 8.82 -19.44
C GLU A 286 -4.22 7.78 -19.89
N ILE A 287 -5.22 7.50 -19.06
CA ILE A 287 -6.28 6.51 -19.31
C ILE A 287 -7.66 7.11 -19.09
N SER A 288 -8.62 6.67 -19.90
CA SER A 288 -10.02 7.07 -19.80
C SER A 288 -10.91 5.87 -19.49
N PRO A 289 -11.85 5.99 -18.53
CA PRO A 289 -12.73 4.90 -18.15
C PRO A 289 -13.96 4.82 -19.06
N ASN A 290 -14.46 3.59 -19.25
CA ASN A 290 -15.74 3.33 -19.90
C ASN A 290 -16.86 3.04 -18.87
N ARG A 291 -16.48 2.69 -17.62
CA ARG A 291 -17.40 2.38 -16.54
C ARG A 291 -16.88 2.85 -15.19
N ALA A 292 -17.81 3.08 -14.28
CA ALA A 292 -17.50 3.24 -12.88
C ALA A 292 -18.48 2.47 -11.99
N THR A 293 -18.01 1.98 -10.86
CA THR A 293 -18.84 1.50 -9.77
C THR A 293 -18.91 2.57 -8.69
N ILE A 294 -20.10 3.07 -8.40
CA ILE A 294 -20.32 3.91 -7.23
C ILE A 294 -20.90 3.05 -6.09
N PHE A 295 -20.59 3.41 -4.86
CA PHE A 295 -21.16 2.75 -3.69
C PHE A 295 -21.32 3.70 -2.52
N ILE A 296 -22.32 3.38 -1.69
CA ILE A 296 -22.59 4.01 -0.40
C ILE A 296 -22.79 2.93 0.65
N ALA A 297 -22.26 3.12 1.84
CA ALA A 297 -22.33 2.11 2.90
C ALA A 297 -22.46 2.74 4.29
N GLY A 298 -23.25 2.10 5.14
CA GLY A 298 -23.35 2.40 6.56
C GLY A 298 -22.15 1.88 7.37
N ASN A 299 -22.19 2.08 8.67
CA ASN A 299 -21.15 1.62 9.58
C ASN A 299 -21.23 0.09 9.75
N ARG A 300 -20.10 -0.60 9.49
CA ARG A 300 -20.00 -2.07 9.63
C ARG A 300 -20.18 -2.58 11.07
N HIS A 301 -19.95 -1.72 12.05
CA HIS A 301 -19.93 -2.07 13.46
C HIS A 301 -21.27 -1.78 14.14
N LYS A 302 -22.25 -1.18 13.43
CA LYS A 302 -23.62 -0.98 13.90
C LYS A 302 -24.53 -2.14 13.47
N GLU A 303 -25.63 -2.32 14.16
CA GLU A 303 -26.60 -3.41 13.88
C GLU A 303 -27.19 -3.29 12.48
N GLU A 304 -27.59 -2.11 12.05
CA GLU A 304 -28.06 -1.84 10.69
C GLU A 304 -26.92 -1.72 9.67
N LYS A 305 -26.51 -2.86 9.13
CA LYS A 305 -25.53 -2.91 8.02
C LYS A 305 -26.27 -2.70 6.70
N HIS A 306 -25.99 -1.62 6.03
CA HIS A 306 -26.47 -1.42 4.67
C HIS A 306 -25.28 -1.09 3.73
N HIS A 307 -25.36 -1.62 2.53
CA HIS A 307 -24.41 -1.36 1.45
C HIS A 307 -25.20 -1.36 0.15
N ASN A 308 -25.02 -0.33 -0.63
CA ASN A 308 -25.60 -0.22 -1.96
C ASN A 308 -24.51 0.16 -2.96
N SER A 309 -24.52 -0.48 -4.13
CA SER A 309 -23.56 -0.19 -5.18
C SER A 309 -24.22 -0.30 -6.55
N LYS A 310 -23.75 0.50 -7.50
CA LYS A 310 -24.24 0.52 -8.87
C LYS A 310 -23.07 0.67 -9.83
N VAL A 311 -23.07 -0.15 -10.88
CA VAL A 311 -22.20 0.03 -12.04
C VAL A 311 -22.89 1.02 -12.98
N VAL A 312 -22.18 2.09 -13.32
CA VAL A 312 -22.58 3.10 -14.31
C VAL A 312 -21.70 2.89 -15.53
N LYS A 313 -22.30 2.61 -16.67
CA LYS A 313 -21.62 2.57 -17.96
C LYS A 313 -21.72 3.99 -18.56
N PHE A 314 -20.60 4.56 -18.95
CA PHE A 314 -20.59 5.89 -19.57
C PHE A 314 -20.98 5.79 -21.05
N GLU A 315 -21.62 6.84 -21.56
CA GLU A 315 -22.05 6.90 -22.97
C GLU A 315 -20.85 6.92 -23.91
N SER A 316 -19.78 7.61 -23.49
CA SER A 316 -18.48 7.60 -24.13
C SER A 316 -17.39 7.55 -23.08
N GLN A 317 -16.19 7.19 -23.49
CA GLN A 317 -15.03 7.32 -22.61
C GLN A 317 -14.80 8.80 -22.29
N THR A 318 -14.66 9.12 -21.03
CA THR A 318 -14.52 10.53 -20.63
C THR A 318 -13.74 10.66 -19.31
N ARG A 319 -12.95 11.74 -19.22
CA ARG A 319 -12.36 12.26 -17.98
C ARG A 319 -13.00 13.57 -17.55
N ASP A 320 -14.02 14.02 -18.29
CA ASP A 320 -14.76 15.23 -17.90
C ASP A 320 -15.57 14.96 -16.64
N VAL A 321 -15.23 15.71 -15.58
CA VAL A 321 -15.86 15.57 -14.26
C VAL A 321 -17.36 15.82 -14.32
N THR A 322 -17.81 16.81 -15.13
CA THR A 322 -19.20 17.20 -15.24
C THR A 322 -20.02 16.13 -15.97
N GLN A 323 -19.47 15.55 -17.06
CA GLN A 323 -20.10 14.43 -17.76
C GLN A 323 -20.22 13.20 -16.88
N ILE A 324 -19.14 12.84 -16.16
CA ILE A 324 -19.16 11.71 -15.21
C ILE A 324 -20.19 11.95 -14.10
N TRP A 325 -20.21 13.17 -13.53
CA TRP A 325 -21.15 13.53 -12.49
C TRP A 325 -22.59 13.42 -12.95
N SER A 326 -22.91 13.98 -14.13
CA SER A 326 -24.27 13.95 -14.69
C SER A 326 -24.79 12.53 -14.89
N GLN A 327 -23.93 11.59 -15.24
CA GLN A 327 -24.29 10.17 -15.39
C GLN A 327 -24.34 9.41 -14.06
N VAL A 328 -23.58 9.83 -13.05
CA VAL A 328 -23.53 9.21 -11.70
C VAL A 328 -24.68 9.71 -10.81
N TYR A 329 -24.99 11.00 -10.86
CA TYR A 329 -25.94 11.66 -9.96
C TYR A 329 -27.32 10.98 -9.87
N PRO A 330 -27.99 10.60 -10.98
CA PRO A 330 -29.31 9.96 -10.92
C PRO A 330 -29.29 8.63 -10.16
N TYR A 331 -28.20 7.88 -10.30
CA TYR A 331 -28.02 6.62 -9.57
C TYR A 331 -27.74 6.86 -8.11
N LEU A 332 -26.91 7.84 -7.77
CA LEU A 332 -26.62 8.20 -6.38
C LEU A 332 -27.90 8.61 -5.64
N ARG A 333 -28.75 9.43 -6.30
CA ARG A 333 -30.04 9.85 -5.75
C ARG A 333 -30.97 8.67 -5.48
N LYS A 334 -31.06 7.70 -6.41
CA LYS A 334 -31.85 6.47 -6.24
C LYS A 334 -31.31 5.54 -5.14
N MET A 335 -30.00 5.57 -4.91
CA MET A 335 -29.35 4.73 -3.90
C MET A 335 -29.50 5.28 -2.50
N PHE A 336 -29.58 6.60 -2.35
CA PHE A 336 -29.78 7.28 -1.08
C PHE A 336 -31.17 6.95 -0.50
N LYS A 337 -31.23 6.72 0.80
CA LYS A 337 -32.49 6.50 1.54
C LYS A 337 -32.51 7.45 2.74
N GLU A 338 -33.59 8.24 2.83
CA GLU A 338 -33.83 9.11 3.98
C GLU A 338 -33.86 8.31 5.30
N GLY A 339 -33.35 8.91 6.37
CA GLY A 339 -33.32 8.28 7.69
C GLY A 339 -32.18 7.24 7.85
N LYS A 340 -31.43 6.89 6.79
CA LYS A 340 -30.24 6.03 6.90
C LYS A 340 -28.99 6.85 7.07
N LYS A 341 -28.04 6.34 7.89
CA LYS A 341 -26.74 6.95 8.15
C LYS A 341 -25.65 6.26 7.34
N TYR A 342 -24.87 7.05 6.61
CA TYR A 342 -23.80 6.56 5.75
C TYR A 342 -22.43 6.87 6.36
N LYS A 343 -21.56 5.87 6.40
CA LYS A 343 -20.19 5.96 6.93
C LYS A 343 -19.12 6.02 5.85
N LYS A 344 -19.45 5.53 4.64
CA LYS A 344 -18.50 5.44 3.54
C LYS A 344 -19.18 5.61 2.20
N CYS A 345 -18.53 6.33 1.28
CA CYS A 345 -18.89 6.31 -0.13
C CYS A 345 -17.65 6.35 -1.03
N GLY A 346 -17.86 6.15 -2.33
CA GLY A 346 -16.79 6.29 -3.29
C GLY A 346 -17.14 5.82 -4.69
N ILE A 347 -16.19 6.07 -5.60
CA ILE A 347 -16.22 5.67 -7.00
C ILE A 347 -14.99 4.84 -7.34
N ILE A 348 -15.17 3.83 -8.19
CA ILE A 348 -14.13 2.96 -8.71
C ILE A 348 -14.30 2.93 -10.23
N PHE A 349 -13.32 3.44 -10.95
CA PHE A 349 -13.27 3.44 -12.41
C PHE A 349 -12.72 2.13 -12.93
N HIS A 350 -13.29 1.64 -14.04
CA HIS A 350 -12.97 0.37 -14.67
C HIS A 350 -12.92 0.50 -16.20
N GLU A 351 -12.42 -0.57 -16.86
CA GLU A 351 -12.41 -0.72 -18.32
C GLU A 351 -11.74 0.49 -18.99
N PHE A 352 -10.44 0.63 -18.69
CA PHE A 352 -9.62 1.70 -19.23
C PHE A 352 -9.21 1.44 -20.67
N MET A 353 -9.26 2.50 -21.50
CA MET A 353 -8.66 2.52 -22.80
C MET A 353 -7.62 3.64 -22.90
N PRO A 354 -6.59 3.48 -23.75
CA PRO A 354 -5.64 4.55 -24.05
C PRO A 354 -6.34 5.77 -24.65
N GLU A 355 -5.81 6.95 -24.38
CA GLU A 355 -6.38 8.24 -24.78
C GLU A 355 -6.60 8.39 -26.30
N ASN A 356 -5.80 7.70 -27.11
CA ASN A 356 -5.76 7.84 -28.57
C ASN A 356 -6.81 7.01 -29.32
N ILE A 357 -7.75 6.36 -28.62
CA ILE A 357 -8.80 5.54 -29.25
C ILE A 357 -10.15 6.17 -28.91
N GLU A 358 -10.59 7.14 -29.70
CA GLU A 358 -11.97 7.60 -29.68
C GLU A 358 -12.86 6.62 -30.47
N GLN A 359 -13.65 5.84 -29.76
CA GLN A 359 -14.74 5.10 -30.39
C GLN A 359 -15.92 6.05 -30.56
N GLY A 360 -16.11 6.60 -31.76
CA GLY A 360 -17.29 7.40 -32.09
C GLY A 360 -18.58 6.62 -31.85
N THR A 361 -19.55 7.23 -31.21
CA THR A 361 -20.91 6.69 -31.06
C THR A 361 -21.77 7.11 -32.27
N LEU A 362 -22.41 6.16 -32.91
CA LEU A 362 -23.36 6.41 -34.01
C LEU A 362 -24.61 7.19 -33.58
N PHE A 363 -24.88 7.22 -32.28
CA PHE A 363 -26.02 7.92 -31.68
C PHE A 363 -25.55 8.65 -30.43
N SER A 364 -25.42 9.98 -30.46
CA SER A 364 -25.17 10.81 -29.31
C SER A 364 -26.49 11.20 -28.66
N ASN A 365 -26.83 10.58 -27.53
CA ASN A 365 -27.86 11.13 -26.65
C ASN A 365 -27.27 12.35 -25.94
N THR A 366 -27.98 13.47 -25.97
CA THR A 366 -27.59 14.69 -25.24
C THR A 366 -27.67 14.40 -23.75
N VAL A 367 -26.54 14.24 -23.08
CA VAL A 367 -26.51 14.09 -21.62
C VAL A 367 -26.96 15.41 -21.00
N GLN A 368 -28.05 15.36 -20.23
CA GLN A 368 -28.47 16.53 -19.47
C GLN A 368 -27.47 16.80 -18.37
N LEU A 369 -26.72 17.90 -18.50
CA LEU A 369 -25.69 18.27 -17.53
C LEU A 369 -26.33 18.62 -16.19
N VAL A 370 -25.92 17.93 -15.15
CA VAL A 370 -26.33 18.21 -13.76
C VAL A 370 -25.30 19.14 -13.13
N GLN A 371 -25.77 20.26 -12.59
CA GLN A 371 -24.89 21.22 -11.92
C GLN A 371 -24.15 20.59 -10.72
N PRO A 372 -22.88 20.93 -10.50
CA PRO A 372 -22.13 20.46 -9.33
C PRO A 372 -22.74 21.03 -8.03
N PRO A 373 -22.56 20.36 -6.89
CA PRO A 373 -23.01 20.84 -5.59
C PRO A 373 -22.33 22.18 -5.22
N VAL A 374 -23.11 23.14 -4.71
CA VAL A 374 -22.73 24.57 -4.55
C VAL A 374 -21.52 24.82 -3.64
N ASN A 375 -21.16 23.90 -2.74
CA ASN A 375 -20.12 24.13 -1.73
C ASN A 375 -18.75 23.43 -2.01
N VAL A 376 -18.60 22.74 -3.14
CA VAL A 376 -17.38 21.94 -3.39
C VAL A 376 -16.17 22.81 -3.72
N GLU A 377 -16.35 23.95 -4.39
CA GLU A 377 -15.24 24.81 -4.79
C GLU A 377 -14.61 25.52 -3.59
N LYS A 378 -15.41 26.09 -2.69
CA LYS A 378 -14.90 26.78 -1.48
C LYS A 378 -14.16 25.84 -0.51
N ASN A 379 -14.66 24.63 -0.31
CA ASN A 379 -14.02 23.66 0.59
C ASN A 379 -12.73 23.04 -0.01
N TRP A 380 -12.61 23.02 -1.33
CA TRP A 380 -11.41 22.51 -2.01
C TRP A 380 -10.28 23.54 -1.94
N GLU A 381 -10.54 24.80 -2.20
CA GLU A 381 -9.56 25.90 -2.13
C GLU A 381 -9.02 26.05 -0.71
N MET A 382 -9.87 26.08 0.32
CA MET A 382 -9.45 26.12 1.72
C MET A 382 -8.61 24.91 2.15
N ARG A 383 -8.88 23.71 1.59
CA ARG A 383 -8.05 22.52 1.88
C ARG A 383 -6.73 22.53 1.13
N GLN A 384 -6.69 23.05 -0.07
CA GLN A 384 -5.42 23.26 -0.80
C GLN A 384 -4.56 24.33 -0.12
N GLU A 385 -5.14 25.43 0.32
CA GLU A 385 -4.44 26.46 1.12
C GLU A 385 -3.93 25.91 2.44
N TYR A 386 -4.75 25.15 3.18
CA TYR A 386 -4.34 24.52 4.44
C TYR A 386 -3.22 23.49 4.24
N MET A 387 -3.25 22.73 3.14
CA MET A 387 -2.19 21.76 2.81
C MET A 387 -0.93 22.47 2.31
N SER A 388 -1.05 23.53 1.51
CA SER A 388 0.10 24.33 1.07
C SER A 388 0.74 25.10 2.23
N GLN A 389 -0.05 25.66 3.16
CA GLN A 389 0.47 26.29 4.37
C GLN A 389 1.19 25.31 5.31
N LYS A 390 0.68 24.07 5.46
CA LYS A 390 1.40 23.02 6.20
C LYS A 390 2.70 22.58 5.52
N PHE A 391 2.77 22.64 4.19
CA PHE A 391 4.00 22.34 3.44
C PHE A 391 5.02 23.48 3.54
N THR A 392 4.61 24.75 3.44
CA THR A 392 5.51 25.91 3.58
C THR A 392 6.09 26.02 4.98
N THR A 393 5.31 25.85 6.02
CA THR A 393 5.83 25.89 7.41
C THR A 393 6.80 24.74 7.75
N SER A 394 6.68 23.56 7.12
CA SER A 394 7.63 22.46 7.37
C SER A 394 8.94 22.58 6.58
N TRP A 395 8.98 23.39 5.50
CA TRP A 395 10.19 23.61 4.71
C TRP A 395 11.03 24.80 5.20
N GLU A 396 10.42 25.79 5.81
CA GLU A 396 11.12 26.97 6.38
C GLU A 396 11.85 26.67 7.70
N GLU A 397 11.53 25.57 8.38
CA GLU A 397 12.16 25.18 9.65
C GLU A 397 13.31 24.16 9.53
N ILE A 398 13.82 23.86 8.33
CA ILE A 398 14.98 22.98 8.19
C ILE A 398 16.25 23.78 8.50
N PRO A 399 16.97 23.49 9.60
CA PRO A 399 18.26 24.12 9.84
C PRO A 399 19.21 23.79 8.68
N SER A 400 19.98 24.77 8.20
CA SER A 400 20.97 24.72 7.12
C SER A 400 22.15 23.75 7.37
N VAL A 401 22.01 22.75 8.20
CA VAL A 401 23.05 21.79 8.60
C VAL A 401 23.09 20.55 7.68
N PHE A 402 22.20 20.43 6.70
CA PHE A 402 22.13 19.28 5.77
C PHE A 402 22.13 19.70 4.28
N VAL A 403 23.01 20.64 3.91
CA VAL A 403 23.41 20.85 2.51
C VAL A 403 24.78 20.26 2.27
#